data_963a821f9af75fa4f289e63ee395bae6
#
_entry.id   963a821f9af75fa4f289e63ee395bae6
#
_cell.length_a   1.000
_cell.length_b   1.000
_cell.length_c   1.000
_cell.angle_alpha   90.00
_cell.angle_beta   90.00
_cell.angle_gamma   90.00
#
_symmetry.space_group_name_H-M   'P 1'
#
loop_
_entity.id
_entity.type
_entity.pdbx_description
1 polymer ?
#
loop_
_entity_poly.entity_id
_entity_poly.type
_entity_poly.pdbx_seq_one_letter_code
_entity_poly.pdbx_strand_id
1 'polypeptide(L)'
;MFEEINNKFTQLKTELSEFAETLEFTEICEFSMNDLSQIPWDNLNISGIYKIDIKNNGLYSDFPNWINTFREKWEDLQYKRKFVPNIKTKRIKMHNELQEWIPLYLGKSKKISSRIHQHIFKEMEKTTFALKLYARENIKDETYKLSIIEIQNENYDFIIPFVEKKLRDKINPIIGKQ
;
A
#
# COMPACT_ATOMS: atom_id res chain seq x y z
N MET A 1 -2.21 -25.97 29.98
CA MET A 1 -1.05 -25.37 29.26
C MET A 1 -1.41 -24.88 27.85
N PHE A 2 -1.78 -25.73 26.88
CA PHE A 2 -2.14 -25.26 25.51
C PHE A 2 -3.33 -24.31 25.48
N GLU A 3 -4.37 -24.60 26.24
CA GLU A 3 -5.56 -23.77 26.34
C GLU A 3 -5.24 -22.36 26.92
N GLU A 4 -4.42 -22.32 27.93
CA GLU A 4 -3.95 -21.06 28.51
C GLU A 4 -3.11 -20.22 27.52
N ILE A 5 -2.22 -20.87 26.78
CA ILE A 5 -1.46 -20.21 25.71
C ILE A 5 -2.40 -19.67 24.63
N ASN A 6 -3.38 -20.48 24.22
CA ASN A 6 -4.37 -20.07 23.21
C ASN A 6 -5.19 -18.86 23.66
N ASN A 7 -5.59 -18.82 24.94
CA ASN A 7 -6.33 -17.70 25.51
C ASN A 7 -5.49 -16.42 25.52
N LYS A 8 -4.21 -16.49 25.92
CA LYS A 8 -3.28 -15.36 25.87
C LYS A 8 -3.07 -14.86 24.43
N PHE A 9 -2.95 -15.77 23.46
CA PHE A 9 -2.85 -15.39 22.05
C PHE A 9 -4.13 -14.70 21.54
N THR A 10 -5.28 -15.17 21.95
CA THR A 10 -6.56 -14.58 21.57
C THR A 10 -6.69 -13.17 22.14
N GLN A 11 -6.33 -12.99 23.41
CA GLN A 11 -6.30 -11.68 24.05
C GLN A 11 -5.34 -10.72 23.33
N LEU A 12 -4.10 -11.17 23.06
CA LEU A 12 -3.11 -10.37 22.34
C LEU A 12 -3.60 -9.95 20.94
N LYS A 13 -4.29 -10.82 20.22
CA LYS A 13 -4.89 -10.47 18.92
C LYS A 13 -5.93 -9.36 19.04
N THR A 14 -6.74 -9.37 20.09
CA THR A 14 -7.72 -8.32 20.36
C THR A 14 -7.01 -7.00 20.65
N GLU A 15 -6.05 -7.00 21.55
CA GLU A 15 -5.25 -5.82 21.90
C GLU A 15 -4.52 -5.23 20.68
N LEU A 16 -3.91 -6.08 19.83
CA LEU A 16 -3.27 -5.65 18.58
C LEU A 16 -4.29 -5.07 17.57
N SER A 17 -5.53 -5.58 17.58
CA SER A 17 -6.58 -5.06 16.72
C SER A 17 -7.02 -3.67 17.18
N GLU A 18 -7.20 -3.47 18.47
CA GLU A 18 -7.53 -2.18 19.08
C GLU A 18 -6.39 -1.19 18.86
N PHE A 19 -5.15 -1.60 19.07
CA PHE A 19 -3.99 -0.78 18.77
C PHE A 19 -3.95 -0.33 17.29
N ALA A 20 -4.20 -1.24 16.35
CA ALA A 20 -4.23 -0.90 14.93
C ALA A 20 -5.30 0.16 14.58
N GLU A 21 -6.42 0.22 15.32
CA GLU A 21 -7.46 1.25 15.11
C GLU A 21 -7.01 2.65 15.55
N THR A 22 -6.07 2.75 16.49
CA THR A 22 -5.52 4.03 16.98
C THR A 22 -4.40 4.59 16.09
N LEU A 23 -3.88 3.77 15.18
CA LEU A 23 -2.76 4.18 14.33
C LEU A 23 -3.20 5.11 13.22
N GLU A 24 -2.47 6.20 13.06
CA GLU A 24 -2.66 7.19 12.01
C GLU A 24 -1.43 7.27 11.10
N PHE A 25 -1.69 7.44 9.79
CA PHE A 25 -0.63 7.63 8.81
C PHE A 25 -0.17 9.08 8.79
N THR A 26 1.13 9.27 8.87
CA THR A 26 1.77 10.57 8.61
C THR A 26 2.08 10.68 7.12
N GLU A 27 1.57 11.70 6.48
CA GLU A 27 1.90 12.03 5.10
C GLU A 27 3.37 12.46 5.00
N ILE A 28 4.10 11.92 4.04
CA ILE A 28 5.52 12.20 3.85
C ILE A 28 5.74 13.11 2.64
N CYS A 29 5.20 12.72 1.48
CA CYS A 29 5.33 13.49 0.25
C CYS A 29 4.30 13.08 -0.79
N GLU A 30 4.05 13.99 -1.73
CA GLU A 30 3.46 13.69 -3.04
C GLU A 30 4.60 13.53 -4.06
N PHE A 31 4.43 12.65 -5.04
CA PHE A 31 5.41 12.41 -6.10
C PHE A 31 4.73 11.88 -7.37
N SER A 32 5.42 12.03 -8.51
CA SER A 32 5.05 11.38 -9.77
C SER A 32 6.28 10.72 -10.38
N MET A 33 6.09 9.93 -11.43
CA MET A 33 7.25 9.33 -12.11
C MET A 33 8.07 10.36 -12.90
N ASN A 34 7.51 11.55 -13.12
CA ASN A 34 8.20 12.70 -13.73
C ASN A 34 8.93 13.57 -12.71
N ASP A 35 8.55 13.50 -11.42
CA ASP A 35 9.22 14.20 -10.32
C ASP A 35 9.29 13.33 -9.07
N LEU A 36 10.46 12.78 -8.82
CA LEU A 36 10.81 11.95 -7.65
C LEU A 36 11.66 12.70 -6.62
N SER A 37 11.94 13.99 -6.85
CA SER A 37 12.80 14.82 -6.00
C SER A 37 12.18 15.08 -4.62
N GLN A 38 10.86 14.98 -4.52
CA GLN A 38 10.11 15.20 -3.29
C GLN A 38 10.23 14.05 -2.27
N ILE A 39 10.75 12.88 -2.69
CA ILE A 39 10.87 11.72 -1.81
C ILE A 39 12.09 11.89 -0.90
N PRO A 40 11.91 12.03 0.43
CA PRO A 40 13.00 12.23 1.39
C PRO A 40 13.68 10.90 1.73
N TRP A 41 14.44 10.34 0.79
CA TRP A 41 15.03 9.01 0.87
C TRP A 41 15.79 8.72 2.17
N ASP A 42 16.52 9.69 2.68
CA ASP A 42 17.32 9.53 3.91
C ASP A 42 16.43 9.35 5.14
N ASN A 43 15.28 10.03 5.17
CA ASN A 43 14.33 9.96 6.29
C ASN A 43 13.50 8.68 6.27
N LEU A 44 13.53 7.90 5.19
CA LEU A 44 12.80 6.65 5.03
C LEU A 44 13.58 5.40 5.46
N ASN A 45 14.76 5.55 6.06
CA ASN A 45 15.54 4.43 6.62
C ASN A 45 14.98 3.91 7.96
N ILE A 46 13.68 3.77 8.04
CA ILE A 46 12.90 3.37 9.21
C ILE A 46 12.12 2.10 8.94
N SER A 47 11.69 1.43 10.01
CA SER A 47 10.77 0.30 9.95
C SER A 47 9.32 0.74 10.17
N GLY A 48 8.37 0.04 9.57
CA GLY A 48 6.95 0.35 9.77
C GLY A 48 6.03 -0.15 8.66
N ILE A 49 4.88 0.51 8.58
CA ILE A 49 3.86 0.29 7.58
C ILE A 49 3.80 1.55 6.70
N TYR A 50 3.67 1.35 5.41
CA TYR A 50 3.54 2.44 4.44
C TYR A 50 2.31 2.25 3.57
N LYS A 51 1.76 3.36 3.13
CA LYS A 51 0.62 3.45 2.22
C LYS A 51 1.01 4.31 1.03
N ILE A 52 0.64 3.85 -0.16
CA ILE A 52 0.74 4.62 -1.40
C ILE A 52 -0.69 4.85 -1.88
N ASP A 53 -1.09 6.10 -1.97
CA ASP A 53 -2.35 6.53 -2.56
C ASP A 53 -2.10 7.03 -3.99
N ILE A 54 -3.14 7.01 -4.83
CA ILE A 54 -3.14 7.63 -6.16
C ILE A 54 -4.17 8.76 -6.18
N LYS A 55 -3.80 9.89 -6.78
CA LYS A 55 -4.67 11.07 -6.88
C LYS A 55 -5.77 10.87 -7.90
N ASN A 56 -6.98 11.23 -7.54
CA ASN A 56 -8.03 11.48 -8.53
C ASN A 56 -7.70 12.80 -9.25
N ASN A 57 -7.52 12.73 -10.56
CA ASN A 57 -7.17 13.89 -11.40
C ASN A 57 -8.39 14.78 -11.75
N GLY A 58 -9.55 14.53 -11.16
CA GLY A 58 -10.77 15.32 -11.37
C GLY A 58 -11.49 15.07 -12.70
N LEU A 59 -11.03 14.11 -13.50
CA LEU A 59 -11.66 13.79 -14.80
C LEU A 59 -12.92 12.92 -14.67
N TYR A 60 -13.17 12.36 -13.50
CA TYR A 60 -14.25 11.40 -13.23
C TYR A 60 -15.19 11.96 -12.18
N SER A 61 -16.48 11.73 -12.36
CA SER A 61 -17.54 12.14 -11.43
C SER A 61 -17.79 11.14 -10.30
N ASP A 62 -17.40 9.87 -10.51
CA ASP A 62 -17.69 8.78 -9.60
C ASP A 62 -16.60 7.71 -9.58
N PHE A 63 -16.57 6.92 -8.51
CA PHE A 63 -15.58 5.87 -8.33
C PHE A 63 -15.70 4.71 -9.34
N PRO A 64 -16.89 4.24 -9.76
CA PRO A 64 -17.01 3.19 -10.78
C PRO A 64 -16.34 3.54 -12.11
N ASN A 65 -16.50 4.77 -12.59
CA ASN A 65 -15.86 5.22 -13.84
C ASN A 65 -14.34 5.33 -13.66
N TRP A 66 -13.89 5.92 -12.56
CA TRP A 66 -12.48 6.03 -12.25
C TRP A 66 -11.79 4.65 -12.18
N ILE A 67 -12.35 3.71 -11.39
CA ILE A 67 -11.74 2.39 -11.19
C ILE A 67 -11.74 1.54 -12.45
N ASN A 68 -12.73 1.67 -13.32
CA ASN A 68 -12.76 0.96 -14.60
C ASN A 68 -11.61 1.41 -15.49
N THR A 69 -11.41 2.73 -15.65
CA THR A 69 -10.28 3.27 -16.43
C THR A 69 -8.94 2.92 -15.80
N PHE A 70 -8.81 3.03 -14.47
CA PHE A 70 -7.59 2.61 -13.78
C PHE A 70 -7.31 1.12 -14.00
N ARG A 71 -8.33 0.27 -13.96
CA ARG A 71 -8.21 -1.17 -14.20
C ARG A 71 -7.68 -1.47 -15.59
N GLU A 72 -8.20 -0.82 -16.62
CA GLU A 72 -7.71 -0.98 -18.00
C GLU A 72 -6.23 -0.67 -18.09
N LYS A 73 -5.79 0.44 -17.49
CA LYS A 73 -4.37 0.81 -17.42
C LYS A 73 -3.54 -0.19 -16.61
N TRP A 74 -4.04 -0.64 -15.45
CA TRP A 74 -3.29 -1.51 -14.54
C TRP A 74 -3.14 -2.94 -15.07
N GLU A 75 -4.20 -3.49 -15.67
CA GLU A 75 -4.28 -4.86 -16.19
C GLU A 75 -3.88 -4.97 -17.66
N ASP A 76 -3.41 -3.88 -18.28
CA ASP A 76 -2.85 -3.89 -19.63
C ASP A 76 -1.81 -5.00 -19.76
N LEU A 77 -1.93 -5.81 -20.80
CA LEU A 77 -1.11 -6.99 -21.06
C LEU A 77 0.39 -6.66 -21.13
N GLN A 78 0.74 -5.46 -21.55
CA GLN A 78 2.12 -4.99 -21.57
C GLN A 78 2.74 -4.98 -20.17
N TYR A 79 1.94 -4.71 -19.10
CA TYR A 79 2.41 -4.55 -17.73
C TYR A 79 1.96 -5.68 -16.79
N LYS A 80 1.17 -6.63 -17.28
CA LYS A 80 0.71 -7.76 -16.48
C LYS A 80 1.81 -8.79 -16.30
N ARG A 81 2.30 -8.97 -15.07
CA ARG A 81 3.37 -9.91 -14.72
C ARG A 81 3.07 -10.61 -13.40
N LYS A 82 3.64 -11.81 -13.21
CA LYS A 82 3.47 -12.65 -12.00
C LYS A 82 3.85 -11.91 -10.70
N PHE A 83 4.87 -11.06 -10.76
CA PHE A 83 5.41 -10.35 -9.59
C PHE A 83 4.97 -8.88 -9.53
N VAL A 84 3.80 -8.59 -10.05
CA VAL A 84 3.10 -7.31 -9.93
C VAL A 84 1.82 -7.52 -9.12
N PRO A 85 1.47 -6.62 -8.18
CA PRO A 85 0.23 -6.72 -7.43
C PRO A 85 -1.01 -6.69 -8.33
N ASN A 86 -1.99 -7.53 -8.02
CA ASN A 86 -3.26 -7.58 -8.75
C ASN A 86 -4.29 -6.63 -8.15
N ILE A 87 -5.25 -6.23 -8.96
CA ILE A 87 -6.48 -5.56 -8.50
C ILE A 87 -7.29 -6.49 -7.59
N LYS A 88 -7.84 -5.93 -6.52
CA LYS A 88 -8.63 -6.63 -5.50
C LYS A 88 -10.10 -6.26 -5.58
N THR A 89 -10.85 -6.98 -6.39
CA THR A 89 -12.29 -6.73 -6.60
C THR A 89 -13.09 -6.65 -5.29
N LYS A 90 -12.75 -7.49 -4.29
CA LYS A 90 -13.41 -7.45 -2.98
C LYS A 90 -13.20 -6.11 -2.26
N ARG A 91 -12.00 -5.52 -2.38
CA ARG A 91 -11.66 -4.23 -1.74
C ARG A 91 -12.24 -3.05 -2.50
N ILE A 92 -12.27 -3.12 -3.82
CA ILE A 92 -12.92 -2.10 -4.67
C ILE A 92 -14.38 -1.90 -4.26
N LYS A 93 -15.11 -2.98 -3.94
CA LYS A 93 -16.52 -2.92 -3.52
C LYS A 93 -16.74 -2.19 -2.19
N MET A 94 -15.68 -1.92 -1.43
CA MET A 94 -15.75 -1.18 -0.17
C MET A 94 -15.67 0.34 -0.36
N HIS A 95 -15.34 0.81 -1.57
CA HIS A 95 -15.29 2.23 -1.90
C HIS A 95 -16.63 2.68 -2.48
N ASN A 96 -17.37 3.51 -1.74
CA ASN A 96 -18.68 4.01 -2.14
C ASN A 96 -18.61 5.36 -2.85
N GLU A 97 -17.51 6.10 -2.65
CA GLU A 97 -17.34 7.46 -3.15
C GLU A 97 -15.96 7.63 -3.79
N LEU A 98 -15.88 8.52 -4.77
CA LEU A 98 -14.61 8.92 -5.37
C LEU A 98 -13.95 9.97 -4.48
N GLN A 99 -12.92 9.57 -3.77
CA GLN A 99 -12.11 10.45 -2.94
C GLN A 99 -11.02 11.15 -3.76
N GLU A 100 -10.46 12.24 -3.23
CA GLU A 100 -9.29 12.90 -3.83
C GLU A 100 -8.09 11.95 -3.89
N TRP A 101 -7.85 11.20 -2.81
CA TRP A 101 -6.78 10.21 -2.69
C TRP A 101 -7.36 8.82 -2.50
N ILE A 102 -7.05 7.94 -3.44
CA ILE A 102 -7.55 6.57 -3.46
C ILE A 102 -6.44 5.64 -2.97
N PRO A 103 -6.68 4.83 -1.93
CA PRO A 103 -5.68 3.90 -1.40
C PRO A 103 -5.28 2.89 -2.48
N LEU A 104 -4.08 3.03 -3.03
CA LEU A 104 -3.57 2.15 -4.07
C LEU A 104 -2.98 0.88 -3.47
N TYR A 105 -2.03 1.03 -2.56
CA TYR A 105 -1.26 -0.08 -1.99
C TYR A 105 -0.92 0.17 -0.53
N LEU A 106 -0.90 -0.90 0.27
CA LEU A 106 -0.44 -0.89 1.65
C LEU A 106 0.54 -2.05 1.87
N GLY A 107 1.65 -1.78 2.52
CA GLY A 107 2.68 -2.76 2.82
C GLY A 107 3.45 -2.43 4.08
N LYS A 108 4.37 -3.32 4.44
CA LYS A 108 5.27 -3.17 5.58
C LYS A 108 6.71 -3.43 5.17
N SER A 109 7.65 -2.84 5.91
CA SER A 109 9.08 -3.08 5.70
C SER A 109 9.89 -2.74 6.95
N LYS A 110 10.97 -3.48 7.19
CA LYS A 110 12.01 -3.10 8.15
C LYS A 110 12.89 -1.95 7.66
N LYS A 111 12.84 -1.67 6.35
CA LYS A 111 13.52 -0.56 5.69
C LYS A 111 12.62 -0.01 4.60
N ILE A 112 11.83 1.02 4.94
CA ILE A 112 10.82 1.58 4.04
C ILE A 112 11.46 2.16 2.80
N SER A 113 12.60 2.89 2.90
CA SER A 113 13.30 3.45 1.74
C SER A 113 13.60 2.40 0.66
N SER A 114 14.17 1.27 1.06
CA SER A 114 14.48 0.18 0.13
C SER A 114 13.22 -0.39 -0.54
N ARG A 115 12.12 -0.46 0.21
CA ARG A 115 10.87 -1.00 -0.30
C ARG A 115 10.16 -0.05 -1.25
N ILE A 116 10.14 1.24 -0.95
CA ILE A 116 9.61 2.27 -1.85
C ILE A 116 10.45 2.34 -3.13
N HIS A 117 11.78 2.28 -3.01
CA HIS A 117 12.67 2.20 -4.17
C HIS A 117 12.32 1.01 -5.10
N GLN A 118 12.02 -0.16 -4.52
CA GLN A 118 11.56 -1.32 -5.30
C GLN A 118 10.22 -1.07 -5.99
N HIS A 119 9.25 -0.43 -5.32
CA HIS A 119 7.96 -0.10 -5.91
C HIS A 119 8.09 0.86 -7.09
N ILE A 120 9.02 1.78 -7.02
CA ILE A 120 9.23 2.77 -8.08
C ILE A 120 10.09 2.18 -9.21
N PHE A 121 11.31 1.75 -8.92
CA PHE A 121 12.36 1.53 -9.93
C PHE A 121 12.53 0.09 -10.41
N LYS A 122 11.87 -0.93 -9.79
CA LYS A 122 12.04 -2.29 -10.27
C LYS A 122 11.48 -2.46 -11.68
N GLU A 123 12.29 -3.08 -12.55
CA GLU A 123 11.93 -3.44 -13.91
C GLU A 123 10.81 -4.50 -13.93
N MET A 124 9.97 -4.49 -14.98
CA MET A 124 8.83 -5.40 -15.12
C MET A 124 9.21 -6.87 -15.01
N GLU A 125 10.35 -7.27 -15.59
CA GLU A 125 10.79 -8.66 -15.68
C GLU A 125 11.40 -9.22 -14.38
N LYS A 126 11.71 -8.36 -13.40
CA LYS A 126 12.31 -8.82 -12.13
C LYS A 126 11.29 -9.55 -11.27
N THR A 127 11.75 -10.59 -10.57
CA THR A 127 10.93 -11.44 -9.68
C THR A 127 10.57 -10.81 -8.34
N THR A 128 10.98 -9.56 -8.11
CA THR A 128 10.58 -8.80 -6.93
C THR A 128 9.12 -8.36 -7.05
N PHE A 129 8.30 -8.73 -6.08
CA PHE A 129 6.91 -8.34 -6.01
C PHE A 129 6.80 -6.85 -5.64
N ALA A 130 6.51 -5.99 -6.61
CA ALA A 130 6.48 -4.54 -6.45
C ALA A 130 5.53 -3.89 -7.49
N LEU A 131 5.15 -2.62 -7.28
CA LEU A 131 4.27 -1.87 -8.18
C LEU A 131 4.92 -1.59 -9.54
N LYS A 132 6.24 -1.35 -9.55
CA LYS A 132 7.06 -1.09 -10.74
C LYS A 132 6.56 0.14 -11.51
N LEU A 133 6.30 1.22 -10.78
CA LEU A 133 5.61 2.41 -11.29
C LEU A 133 6.37 3.08 -12.43
N TYR A 134 7.69 3.21 -12.31
CA TYR A 134 8.52 3.86 -13.32
C TYR A 134 8.53 3.12 -14.67
N ALA A 135 8.32 1.82 -14.66
CA ALA A 135 8.28 0.99 -15.87
C ALA A 135 6.90 1.02 -16.57
N ARG A 136 5.94 1.82 -16.06
CA ARG A 136 4.56 1.88 -16.57
C ARG A 136 4.28 3.23 -17.22
N GLU A 137 4.52 3.33 -18.53
CA GLU A 137 4.29 4.58 -19.28
C GLU A 137 2.83 5.05 -19.24
N ASN A 138 1.87 4.11 -19.16
CA ASN A 138 0.44 4.43 -19.19
C ASN A 138 -0.13 5.03 -17.90
N ILE A 139 0.67 5.10 -16.82
CA ILE A 139 0.32 5.77 -15.55
C ILE A 139 1.46 6.67 -15.04
N LYS A 140 2.34 7.10 -15.93
CA LYS A 140 3.53 7.89 -15.59
C LYS A 140 3.18 9.29 -15.09
N ASP A 141 2.10 9.86 -15.62
CA ASP A 141 1.64 11.21 -15.27
C ASP A 141 0.74 11.24 -14.02
N GLU A 142 0.44 10.08 -13.44
CA GLU A 142 -0.36 10.03 -12.21
C GLU A 142 0.46 10.54 -11.03
N THR A 143 -0.23 11.19 -10.09
CA THR A 143 0.35 11.67 -8.83
C THR A 143 0.07 10.67 -7.72
N TYR A 144 1.09 10.39 -6.94
CA TYR A 144 1.05 9.45 -5.82
C TYR A 144 1.36 10.19 -4.52
N LYS A 145 0.84 9.65 -3.41
CA LYS A 145 1.14 10.12 -2.07
C LYS A 145 1.70 8.98 -1.23
N LEU A 146 2.83 9.21 -0.59
CA LEU A 146 3.43 8.31 0.38
C LEU A 146 3.06 8.76 1.79
N SER A 147 2.50 7.83 2.55
CA SER A 147 2.24 8.01 3.98
C SER A 147 2.78 6.81 4.76
N ILE A 148 3.24 7.03 5.99
CA ILE A 148 3.86 5.99 6.81
C ILE A 148 3.32 5.99 8.24
N ILE A 149 3.44 4.83 8.88
CA ILE A 149 3.41 4.64 10.33
C ILE A 149 4.76 4.05 10.71
N GLU A 150 5.59 4.84 11.40
CA GLU A 150 6.86 4.33 11.93
C GLU A 150 6.59 3.41 13.10
N ILE A 151 7.15 2.20 13.07
CA ILE A 151 7.02 1.22 14.14
C ILE A 151 8.39 0.58 14.37
N GLN A 152 9.01 0.93 15.48
CA GLN A 152 10.23 0.29 15.96
C GLN A 152 9.84 -0.74 17.03
N ASN A 153 9.99 -2.02 16.73
CA ASN A 153 9.61 -3.09 17.64
C ASN A 153 10.51 -4.32 17.46
N GLU A 154 11.01 -4.88 18.56
CA GLU A 154 11.82 -6.09 18.55
C GLU A 154 11.04 -7.30 18.00
N ASN A 155 9.73 -7.35 18.25
CA ASN A 155 8.84 -8.41 17.79
C ASN A 155 8.17 -8.09 16.43
N TYR A 156 8.83 -7.28 15.59
CA TYR A 156 8.32 -6.82 14.30
C TYR A 156 7.69 -7.94 13.46
N ASP A 157 8.37 -9.07 13.34
CA ASP A 157 7.94 -10.18 12.48
C ASP A 157 6.66 -10.87 12.96
N PHE A 158 6.32 -10.74 14.25
CA PHE A 158 5.09 -11.29 14.82
C PHE A 158 3.95 -10.27 14.87
N ILE A 159 4.24 -9.04 15.27
CA ILE A 159 3.23 -8.01 15.53
C ILE A 159 2.77 -7.35 14.24
N ILE A 160 3.72 -6.90 13.40
CA ILE A 160 3.41 -6.06 12.26
C ILE A 160 2.55 -6.76 11.19
N PRO A 161 2.66 -8.07 10.91
CA PRO A 161 1.72 -8.74 10.01
C PRO A 161 0.25 -8.64 10.44
N PHE A 162 -0.01 -8.65 11.75
CA PHE A 162 -1.37 -8.48 12.30
C PHE A 162 -1.87 -7.06 12.12
N VAL A 163 -1.05 -6.09 12.52
CA VAL A 163 -1.37 -4.67 12.39
C VAL A 163 -1.56 -4.30 10.91
N GLU A 164 -0.66 -4.70 10.03
CA GLU A 164 -0.77 -4.50 8.58
C GLU A 164 -2.08 -5.07 8.03
N LYS A 165 -2.45 -6.29 8.43
CA LYS A 165 -3.70 -6.92 8.00
C LYS A 165 -4.92 -6.10 8.42
N LYS A 166 -4.98 -5.65 9.67
CA LYS A 166 -6.07 -4.83 10.18
C LYS A 166 -6.18 -3.48 9.45
N LEU A 167 -5.08 -2.78 9.28
CA LEU A 167 -5.03 -1.54 8.52
C LEU A 167 -5.45 -1.75 7.06
N ARG A 168 -5.04 -2.85 6.44
CA ARG A 168 -5.44 -3.21 5.08
C ARG A 168 -6.94 -3.46 4.97
N ASP A 169 -7.54 -4.09 5.97
CA ASP A 169 -8.98 -4.37 6.00
C ASP A 169 -9.80 -3.10 6.29
N LYS A 170 -9.25 -2.13 7.01
CA LYS A 170 -9.83 -0.80 7.26
C LYS A 170 -9.74 0.11 6.03
N ILE A 171 -8.56 0.18 5.41
CA ILE A 171 -8.24 1.12 4.32
C ILE A 171 -8.71 0.63 2.95
N ASN A 172 -8.75 -0.69 2.75
CA ASN A 172 -9.14 -1.34 1.49
C ASN A 172 -8.34 -0.90 0.27
N PRO A 173 -6.97 -1.00 0.27
CA PRO A 173 -6.18 -0.64 -0.90
C PRO A 173 -6.59 -1.46 -2.11
N ILE A 174 -6.75 -0.79 -3.27
CA ILE A 174 -7.34 -1.39 -4.48
C ILE A 174 -6.47 -2.44 -5.16
N ILE A 175 -5.17 -2.44 -4.89
CA ILE A 175 -4.23 -3.46 -5.36
C ILE A 175 -3.45 -4.09 -4.20
N GLY A 176 -2.97 -5.31 -4.38
CA GLY A 176 -2.21 -5.98 -3.32
C GLY A 176 -1.85 -7.43 -3.65
N LYS A 177 -1.12 -8.07 -2.72
CA LYS A 177 -0.69 -9.46 -2.88
C LYS A 177 -1.85 -10.44 -2.64
N GLN A 178 -2.69 -10.17 -1.68
CA GLN A 178 -3.94 -10.92 -1.39
C GLN A 178 -4.86 -10.11 -0.49
#